data_b8814ca5149e4bbb5b72e3497951665a
#
_entry.id   b8814ca5149e4bbb5b72e3497951665a
#
_cell.length_a   1.000
_cell.length_b   1.000
_cell.length_c   1.000
_cell.angle_alpha   90.00
_cell.angle_beta   90.00
_cell.angle_gamma   90.00
#
_symmetry.space_group_name_H-M   'P 1'
#
loop_
_entity.id
_entity.type
_entity.pdbx_description
1 polymer ?
#
loop_
_entity_poly.entity_id
_entity_poly.type
_entity_poly.pdbx_seq_one_letter_code
_entity_poly.pdbx_strand_id
1 'polypeptide(L)'
;MKRLNVFLILGILISYGCSEGLDENSVRTTAQGEVIGFKEGETYAWRGIPFAQPPISELRWKAPRPPDPFESRFEAKEFAQACFQPQGFMTGEEGGWTGSEDCLYLNIWSPAWSPQELGEKKVPVMMWIHGGGNVIGSADTYSPSHMVSDHEVIVVTVQYRMSNLGWFRHPALRQESSTLEDASGSFGTLDNIMALRWIRENISQFGGDINNVTIYGESAGGHNVAALYASPLASDLFH
;
A
#
# COMPACT_ATOMS: atom_id res chain seq x y z
N MET A 1 -45.02 -17.70 -54.56
CA MET A 1 -44.13 -16.77 -53.83
C MET A 1 -44.22 -17.11 -52.33
N LYS A 2 -43.22 -17.88 -51.80
CA LYS A 2 -43.17 -18.23 -50.38
C LYS A 2 -42.27 -17.22 -49.69
N ARG A 3 -42.81 -16.51 -48.69
CA ARG A 3 -42.02 -15.58 -47.84
C ARG A 3 -41.28 -16.39 -46.80
N LEU A 4 -39.96 -16.28 -46.79
CA LEU A 4 -39.07 -16.84 -45.80
C LEU A 4 -38.92 -15.83 -44.65
N ASN A 5 -39.48 -16.15 -43.47
CA ASN A 5 -39.27 -15.36 -42.28
C ASN A 5 -37.95 -15.78 -41.64
N VAL A 6 -36.97 -14.89 -41.67
CA VAL A 6 -35.70 -15.05 -40.92
C VAL A 6 -35.89 -14.45 -39.53
N PHE A 7 -35.93 -15.31 -38.52
CA PHE A 7 -35.86 -14.89 -37.12
C PHE A 7 -34.40 -14.60 -36.76
N LEU A 8 -34.08 -13.36 -36.56
CA LEU A 8 -32.79 -12.93 -36.01
C LEU A 8 -32.81 -13.09 -34.49
N ILE A 9 -32.18 -14.14 -33.97
CA ILE A 9 -31.98 -14.33 -32.52
C ILE A 9 -30.81 -13.43 -32.14
N LEU A 10 -31.12 -12.30 -31.50
CA LEU A 10 -30.14 -11.40 -30.89
C LEU A 10 -29.68 -12.02 -29.57
N GLY A 11 -28.56 -12.74 -29.60
CA GLY A 11 -27.91 -13.25 -28.39
C GLY A 11 -27.36 -12.09 -27.57
N ILE A 12 -28.00 -11.74 -26.46
CA ILE A 12 -27.45 -10.82 -25.45
C ILE A 12 -26.35 -11.57 -24.73
N LEU A 13 -25.09 -11.30 -25.08
CA LEU A 13 -23.93 -11.66 -24.28
C LEU A 13 -23.95 -10.80 -23.02
N ILE A 14 -24.53 -11.33 -21.94
CA ILE A 14 -24.35 -10.76 -20.60
C ILE A 14 -22.92 -11.10 -20.18
N SER A 15 -22.00 -10.17 -20.35
CA SER A 15 -20.71 -10.23 -19.68
C SER A 15 -20.97 -10.06 -18.18
N TYR A 16 -20.99 -11.17 -17.45
CA TYR A 16 -20.83 -11.12 -15.99
C TYR A 16 -19.41 -10.61 -15.72
N GLY A 17 -19.26 -9.32 -15.54
CA GLY A 17 -18.13 -8.77 -14.80
C GLY A 17 -18.29 -9.28 -13.38
N CYS A 18 -17.50 -10.28 -12.97
CA CYS A 18 -17.32 -10.60 -11.56
C CYS A 18 -16.79 -9.34 -10.87
N SER A 19 -17.65 -8.59 -10.22
CA SER A 19 -17.18 -7.66 -9.20
C SER A 19 -16.65 -8.55 -8.06
N GLU A 20 -15.33 -8.53 -7.84
CA GLU A 20 -14.71 -9.21 -6.72
C GLU A 20 -15.36 -8.70 -5.44
N GLY A 21 -16.24 -9.53 -4.84
CA GLY A 21 -16.91 -9.23 -3.58
C GLY A 21 -15.95 -9.41 -2.41
N LEU A 22 -16.21 -8.74 -1.29
CA LEU A 22 -15.52 -9.01 -0.03
C LEU A 22 -15.68 -10.49 0.35
N ASP A 23 -14.62 -11.10 0.90
CA ASP A 23 -14.61 -12.52 1.28
C ASP A 23 -14.41 -12.66 2.78
N GLU A 24 -15.37 -13.23 3.49
CA GLU A 24 -15.33 -13.42 4.95
C GLU A 24 -14.12 -14.28 5.40
N ASN A 25 -13.57 -15.15 4.55
CA ASN A 25 -12.36 -15.89 4.87
C ASN A 25 -11.11 -15.00 4.86
N SER A 26 -11.19 -13.81 4.28
CA SER A 26 -10.11 -12.83 4.26
C SER A 26 -10.09 -11.92 5.50
N VAL A 27 -11.02 -12.06 6.45
CA VAL A 27 -11.04 -11.22 7.66
C VAL A 27 -9.77 -11.44 8.49
N ARG A 28 -9.11 -10.33 8.84
CA ARG A 28 -7.90 -10.30 9.68
C ARG A 28 -8.07 -9.27 10.79
N THR A 29 -7.55 -9.58 11.97
CA THR A 29 -7.58 -8.65 13.12
C THR A 29 -6.24 -7.94 13.22
N THR A 30 -6.22 -6.66 12.93
CA THR A 30 -5.04 -5.79 13.10
C THR A 30 -5.09 -5.06 14.43
N ALA A 31 -4.01 -4.36 14.80
CA ALA A 31 -3.97 -3.49 15.98
C ALA A 31 -5.00 -2.34 15.88
N GLN A 32 -5.44 -1.97 14.67
CA GLN A 32 -6.42 -0.92 14.44
C GLN A 32 -7.87 -1.44 14.40
N GLY A 33 -8.06 -2.76 14.33
CA GLY A 33 -9.38 -3.40 14.22
C GLY A 33 -9.43 -4.43 13.10
N GLU A 34 -10.63 -4.91 12.79
CA GLU A 34 -10.82 -5.90 11.72
C GLU A 34 -10.72 -5.26 10.34
N VAL A 35 -10.03 -5.95 9.44
CA VAL A 35 -10.00 -5.65 8.01
C VAL A 35 -10.55 -6.83 7.22
N ILE A 36 -11.31 -6.56 6.17
CA ILE A 36 -11.80 -7.56 5.23
C ILE A 36 -11.33 -7.22 3.83
N GLY A 37 -10.78 -8.19 3.13
CA GLY A 37 -10.32 -8.10 1.75
C GLY A 37 -11.21 -8.89 0.81
N PHE A 38 -10.63 -9.30 -0.30
CA PHE A 38 -11.32 -10.04 -1.35
C PHE A 38 -10.38 -11.06 -1.97
N LYS A 39 -10.94 -12.00 -2.72
CA LYS A 39 -10.17 -13.00 -3.46
C LYS A 39 -9.77 -12.43 -4.82
N GLU A 40 -8.46 -12.47 -5.12
CA GLU A 40 -7.87 -12.10 -6.40
C GLU A 40 -7.08 -13.30 -6.95
N GLY A 41 -7.71 -14.07 -7.84
CA GLY A 41 -7.15 -15.34 -8.32
C GLY A 41 -6.94 -16.34 -7.17
N GLU A 42 -5.70 -16.81 -7.01
CA GLU A 42 -5.30 -17.75 -5.93
C GLU A 42 -4.77 -17.01 -4.68
N THR A 43 -5.02 -15.70 -4.57
CA THR A 43 -4.59 -14.87 -3.45
C THR A 43 -5.76 -14.20 -2.76
N TYR A 44 -5.57 -13.78 -1.52
CA TYR A 44 -6.34 -12.71 -0.91
C TYR A 44 -5.60 -11.39 -1.06
N ALA A 45 -6.35 -10.33 -1.34
CA ALA A 45 -5.86 -8.97 -1.43
C ALA A 45 -6.60 -8.06 -0.44
N TRP A 46 -5.84 -7.16 0.18
CA TRP A 46 -6.34 -6.05 1.01
C TRP A 46 -5.71 -4.78 0.49
N ARG A 47 -6.53 -3.85 0.02
CA ARG A 47 -6.09 -2.60 -0.61
C ARG A 47 -6.46 -1.40 0.25
N GLY A 48 -5.60 -0.39 0.26
CA GLY A 48 -5.87 0.88 0.90
C GLY A 48 -5.95 0.85 2.42
N ILE A 49 -5.19 -0.01 3.11
CA ILE A 49 -5.14 -0.02 4.57
C ILE A 49 -4.30 1.17 5.05
N PRO A 50 -4.81 2.08 5.90
CA PRO A 50 -4.01 3.17 6.43
C PRO A 50 -2.96 2.65 7.40
N PHE A 51 -1.70 3.02 7.21
CA PHE A 51 -0.61 2.71 8.14
C PHE A 51 -0.17 3.91 8.98
N ALA A 52 -0.72 5.08 8.70
CA ALA A 52 -0.51 6.31 9.46
C ALA A 52 -1.74 7.22 9.38
N GLN A 53 -1.83 8.18 10.29
CA GLN A 53 -2.80 9.28 10.18
C GLN A 53 -2.55 10.10 8.93
N PRO A 54 -3.60 10.68 8.29
CA PRO A 54 -3.45 11.55 7.14
C PRO A 54 -2.48 12.71 7.43
N PRO A 55 -1.40 12.88 6.64
CA PRO A 55 -0.40 13.93 6.88
C PRO A 55 -0.83 15.30 6.31
N ILE A 56 -2.03 15.73 6.68
CA ILE A 56 -2.67 16.96 6.23
C ILE A 56 -2.65 18.05 7.31
N SER A 57 -2.93 19.28 6.95
CA SER A 57 -3.07 20.41 7.88
C SER A 57 -1.89 20.51 8.85
N GLU A 58 -2.11 20.34 10.15
CA GLU A 58 -1.09 20.41 11.19
C GLU A 58 -0.06 19.27 11.15
N LEU A 59 -0.38 18.16 10.47
CA LEU A 59 0.54 17.05 10.27
C LEU A 59 1.34 17.13 8.95
N ARG A 60 1.07 18.12 8.10
CA ARG A 60 1.90 18.39 6.93
C ARG A 60 3.31 18.76 7.37
N TRP A 61 4.33 18.17 6.75
CA TRP A 61 5.74 18.33 7.14
C TRP A 61 6.04 17.95 8.60
N LYS A 62 5.33 16.94 9.10
CA LYS A 62 5.63 16.25 10.35
C LYS A 62 5.95 14.78 10.08
N ALA A 63 6.62 14.14 11.01
CA ALA A 63 6.76 12.70 11.02
C ALA A 63 5.38 12.04 11.01
N PRO A 64 5.21 10.87 10.36
CA PRO A 64 3.92 10.17 10.36
C PRO A 64 3.53 9.79 11.80
N ARG A 65 2.23 9.81 12.07
CA ARG A 65 1.64 9.38 13.35
C ARG A 65 0.99 8.01 13.16
N PRO A 66 0.98 7.14 14.19
CA PRO A 66 0.26 5.88 14.12
C PRO A 66 -1.18 6.07 13.65
N PRO A 67 -1.76 5.14 12.87
CA PRO A 67 -3.13 5.26 12.42
C PRO A 67 -4.12 5.15 13.57
N ASP A 68 -5.27 5.76 13.42
CA ASP A 68 -6.36 5.65 14.39
C ASP A 68 -7.03 4.26 14.29
N PRO A 69 -7.64 3.77 15.38
CA PRO A 69 -8.47 2.58 15.35
C PRO A 69 -9.66 2.74 14.40
N PHE A 70 -10.06 1.66 13.74
CA PHE A 70 -11.25 1.65 12.89
C PHE A 70 -12.52 1.72 13.73
N GLU A 71 -13.48 2.54 13.33
CA GLU A 71 -14.80 2.61 13.98
C GLU A 71 -15.65 1.34 13.74
N SER A 72 -15.38 0.65 12.64
CA SER A 72 -16.03 -0.60 12.23
C SER A 72 -15.05 -1.44 11.43
N ARG A 73 -15.46 -2.63 11.00
CA ARG A 73 -14.66 -3.45 10.08
C ARG A 73 -14.29 -2.64 8.84
N PHE A 74 -12.99 -2.54 8.53
CA PHE A 74 -12.48 -1.81 7.38
C PHE A 74 -12.56 -2.67 6.11
N GLU A 75 -13.26 -2.17 5.09
CA GLU A 75 -13.39 -2.83 3.79
C GLU A 75 -12.19 -2.47 2.91
N ALA A 76 -11.17 -3.32 2.89
CA ALA A 76 -9.90 -3.11 2.19
C ALA A 76 -9.97 -3.59 0.73
N LYS A 77 -10.87 -3.01 -0.06
CA LYS A 77 -11.15 -3.41 -1.44
C LYS A 77 -10.49 -2.50 -2.47
N GLU A 78 -10.50 -1.20 -2.23
CA GLU A 78 -10.09 -0.22 -3.21
C GLU A 78 -8.69 0.32 -2.89
N PHE A 79 -7.90 0.57 -3.92
CA PHE A 79 -6.65 1.30 -3.75
C PHE A 79 -6.93 2.72 -3.26
N ALA A 80 -6.14 3.18 -2.30
CA ALA A 80 -6.13 4.59 -1.94
C ALA A 80 -5.53 5.43 -3.08
N GLN A 81 -5.82 6.72 -3.07
CA GLN A 81 -5.22 7.64 -4.03
C GLN A 81 -3.70 7.67 -3.87
N ALA A 82 -2.99 7.81 -4.99
CA ALA A 82 -1.56 8.08 -4.98
C ALA A 82 -1.25 9.35 -4.16
N CYS A 83 -0.04 9.45 -3.62
CA CYS A 83 0.39 10.68 -2.97
C CYS A 83 0.44 11.84 -3.97
N PHE A 84 0.17 13.05 -3.48
CA PHE A 84 0.10 14.26 -4.30
C PHE A 84 1.34 14.44 -5.17
N GLN A 85 1.15 14.56 -6.48
CA GLN A 85 2.21 14.51 -7.48
C GLN A 85 1.84 15.25 -8.77
N PRO A 86 2.83 15.70 -9.58
CA PRO A 86 2.56 16.29 -10.89
C PRO A 86 2.11 15.23 -11.90
N GLN A 87 1.14 15.59 -12.75
CA GLN A 87 0.78 14.81 -13.93
C GLN A 87 1.76 15.11 -15.08
N GLY A 88 1.88 14.17 -16.02
CA GLY A 88 2.68 14.37 -17.24
C GLY A 88 4.19 14.46 -17.03
N PHE A 89 4.70 14.28 -15.82
CA PHE A 89 6.13 14.41 -15.52
C PHE A 89 7.02 13.51 -16.39
N MET A 90 6.57 12.27 -16.69
CA MET A 90 7.32 11.34 -17.52
C MET A 90 7.09 11.55 -19.03
N THR A 91 5.96 12.10 -19.43
CA THR A 91 5.60 12.31 -20.84
C THR A 91 6.08 13.66 -21.36
N GLY A 92 6.43 14.60 -20.48
CA GLY A 92 6.78 15.97 -20.83
C GLY A 92 5.58 16.82 -21.28
N GLU A 93 4.35 16.31 -21.14
CA GLU A 93 3.14 17.07 -21.43
C GLU A 93 2.85 18.05 -20.30
N GLU A 94 2.23 19.19 -20.64
CA GLU A 94 1.71 20.10 -19.62
C GLU A 94 0.58 19.39 -18.87
N GLY A 95 0.89 18.92 -17.66
CA GLY A 95 -0.05 18.26 -16.76
C GLY A 95 -0.41 19.15 -15.57
N GLY A 96 -1.51 18.81 -14.90
CA GLY A 96 -1.89 19.39 -13.62
C GLY A 96 -1.21 18.66 -12.45
N TRP A 97 -1.97 18.56 -11.38
CA TRP A 97 -1.62 17.80 -10.18
C TRP A 97 -2.65 16.71 -9.96
N THR A 98 -2.24 15.60 -9.35
CA THR A 98 -3.10 14.46 -9.05
C THR A 98 -2.74 13.88 -7.69
N GLY A 99 -3.56 12.95 -7.20
CA GLY A 99 -3.37 12.30 -5.92
C GLY A 99 -3.87 13.13 -4.73
N SER A 100 -3.50 12.72 -3.54
CA SER A 100 -3.93 13.33 -2.28
C SER A 100 -2.75 13.47 -1.33
N GLU A 101 -2.81 14.42 -0.40
CA GLU A 101 -1.91 14.42 0.76
C GLU A 101 -2.30 13.32 1.77
N ASP A 102 -3.59 12.99 1.88
CA ASP A 102 -4.06 11.80 2.57
C ASP A 102 -3.77 10.58 1.69
N CYS A 103 -2.58 9.98 1.88
CA CYS A 103 -2.06 8.95 1.00
C CYS A 103 -1.23 7.87 1.69
N LEU A 104 -1.11 7.89 3.02
CA LEU A 104 -0.26 6.93 3.75
C LEU A 104 -0.98 5.59 3.95
N TYR A 105 -1.09 4.85 2.86
CA TYR A 105 -1.78 3.58 2.77
C TYR A 105 -0.87 2.49 2.21
N LEU A 106 -1.15 1.25 2.60
CA LEU A 106 -0.48 0.06 2.08
C LEU A 106 -1.51 -0.95 1.52
N ASN A 107 -1.00 -1.86 0.71
CA ASN A 107 -1.78 -2.96 0.18
C ASN A 107 -1.07 -4.27 0.48
N ILE A 108 -1.81 -5.35 0.71
CA ILE A 108 -1.28 -6.66 1.08
C ILE A 108 -1.85 -7.71 0.14
N TRP A 109 -1.00 -8.63 -0.29
CA TRP A 109 -1.39 -9.88 -0.94
C TRP A 109 -0.80 -11.05 -0.18
N SER A 110 -1.62 -12.04 0.12
CA SER A 110 -1.21 -13.34 0.67
C SER A 110 -1.81 -14.48 -0.13
N PRO A 111 -1.25 -15.70 -0.08
CA PRO A 111 -1.97 -16.87 -0.55
C PRO A 111 -3.36 -16.96 0.10
N ALA A 112 -4.33 -17.52 -0.62
CA ALA A 112 -5.73 -17.53 -0.20
C ALA A 112 -6.00 -18.58 0.89
N TRP A 113 -5.31 -18.47 2.02
CA TRP A 113 -5.53 -19.33 3.19
C TRP A 113 -6.83 -18.98 3.90
N SER A 114 -7.62 -20.00 4.20
CA SER A 114 -8.71 -19.88 5.16
C SER A 114 -8.17 -19.55 6.56
N PRO A 115 -9.01 -19.02 7.48
CA PRO A 115 -8.60 -18.78 8.87
C PRO A 115 -8.03 -20.03 9.57
N GLN A 116 -8.48 -21.23 9.21
CA GLN A 116 -7.98 -22.50 9.75
C GLN A 116 -6.59 -22.84 9.20
N GLU A 117 -6.34 -22.61 7.92
CA GLU A 117 -5.04 -22.85 7.28
C GLU A 117 -4.00 -21.81 7.68
N LEU A 118 -4.43 -20.60 8.00
CA LEU A 118 -3.57 -19.50 8.41
C LEU A 118 -2.77 -19.81 9.68
N GLY A 119 -3.36 -20.49 10.63
CA GLY A 119 -2.94 -20.85 12.00
C GLY A 119 -1.45 -20.76 12.35
N GLU A 120 -0.60 -21.57 11.71
CA GLU A 120 0.83 -21.60 11.97
C GLU A 120 1.70 -21.07 10.81
N LYS A 121 1.07 -20.41 9.83
CA LYS A 121 1.81 -19.89 8.68
C LYS A 121 2.80 -18.81 9.11
N LYS A 122 4.03 -18.95 8.63
CA LYS A 122 5.13 -18.00 8.80
C LYS A 122 5.92 -17.96 7.49
N VAL A 123 5.38 -17.22 6.51
CA VAL A 123 6.03 -17.10 5.21
C VAL A 123 6.81 -15.79 5.11
N PRO A 124 7.82 -15.72 4.22
CA PRO A 124 8.55 -14.49 3.98
C PRO A 124 7.63 -13.35 3.60
N VAL A 125 7.97 -12.14 4.05
CA VAL A 125 7.27 -10.89 3.74
C VAL A 125 8.17 -10.03 2.87
N MET A 126 7.62 -9.47 1.80
CA MET A 126 8.34 -8.60 0.87
C MET A 126 7.65 -7.24 0.80
N MET A 127 8.30 -6.18 1.27
CA MET A 127 7.78 -4.82 1.18
C MET A 127 8.33 -4.14 -0.08
N TRP A 128 7.44 -3.81 -1.01
CA TRP A 128 7.72 -3.08 -2.25
C TRP A 128 7.64 -1.58 -2.06
N ILE A 129 8.68 -0.86 -2.49
CA ILE A 129 8.77 0.59 -2.52
C ILE A 129 8.86 1.04 -3.97
N HIS A 130 7.85 1.76 -4.46
CA HIS A 130 7.78 2.20 -5.86
C HIS A 130 8.86 3.25 -6.21
N GLY A 131 9.19 3.35 -7.49
CA GLY A 131 10.09 4.36 -8.04
C GLY A 131 9.41 5.67 -8.41
N GLY A 132 9.92 6.30 -9.46
CA GLY A 132 9.40 7.57 -9.98
C GLY A 132 10.14 8.80 -9.44
N GLY A 133 11.43 8.68 -9.13
CA GLY A 133 12.30 9.80 -8.75
C GLY A 133 11.96 10.47 -7.43
N ASN A 134 11.15 9.84 -6.57
CA ASN A 134 10.53 10.44 -5.39
C ASN A 134 9.64 11.66 -5.72
N VAL A 135 9.19 11.78 -6.96
CA VAL A 135 8.34 12.87 -7.47
C VAL A 135 6.98 12.37 -7.90
N ILE A 136 6.94 11.19 -8.54
CA ILE A 136 5.73 10.51 -9.01
C ILE A 136 5.75 9.04 -8.59
N GLY A 137 4.65 8.34 -8.80
CA GLY A 137 4.53 6.90 -8.58
C GLY A 137 3.38 6.54 -7.66
N SER A 138 3.12 5.24 -7.56
CA SER A 138 2.03 4.73 -6.74
C SER A 138 2.24 3.26 -6.38
N ALA A 139 1.72 2.85 -5.25
CA ALA A 139 1.76 1.48 -4.74
C ALA A 139 0.81 0.52 -5.49
N ASP A 140 -0.05 1.02 -6.36
CA ASP A 140 -1.01 0.27 -7.18
C ASP A 140 -0.48 -0.10 -8.58
N THR A 141 0.74 0.32 -8.91
CA THR A 141 1.31 0.17 -10.26
C THR A 141 1.50 -1.30 -10.67
N TYR A 142 1.74 -2.19 -9.71
CA TYR A 142 2.01 -3.61 -9.96
C TYR A 142 1.13 -4.49 -9.07
N SER A 143 0.44 -5.48 -9.66
CA SER A 143 -0.19 -6.55 -8.89
C SER A 143 0.82 -7.68 -8.67
N PRO A 144 1.14 -8.04 -7.42
CA PRO A 144 2.06 -9.13 -7.11
C PRO A 144 1.38 -10.50 -7.00
N SER A 145 0.10 -10.64 -7.37
CA SER A 145 -0.71 -11.85 -7.14
C SER A 145 -0.03 -13.14 -7.64
N HIS A 146 0.55 -13.12 -8.84
CA HIS A 146 1.29 -14.28 -9.38
C HIS A 146 2.53 -14.62 -8.53
N MET A 147 3.31 -13.62 -8.12
CA MET A 147 4.47 -13.85 -7.28
C MET A 147 4.07 -14.46 -5.92
N VAL A 148 2.98 -13.99 -5.36
CA VAL A 148 2.44 -14.47 -4.08
C VAL A 148 1.95 -15.92 -4.20
N SER A 149 1.19 -16.26 -5.26
CA SER A 149 0.68 -17.62 -5.47
C SER A 149 1.78 -18.63 -5.78
N ASP A 150 2.76 -18.23 -6.60
CA ASP A 150 3.79 -19.14 -7.10
C ASP A 150 4.89 -19.44 -6.07
N HIS A 151 5.12 -18.53 -5.10
CA HIS A 151 6.24 -18.62 -4.17
C HIS A 151 5.84 -18.67 -2.68
N GLU A 152 4.54 -18.69 -2.36
CA GLU A 152 4.03 -18.67 -0.99
C GLU A 152 4.70 -17.56 -0.14
N VAL A 153 4.72 -16.34 -0.64
CA VAL A 153 5.21 -15.15 0.07
C VAL A 153 4.06 -14.15 0.31
N ILE A 154 4.24 -13.25 1.24
CA ILE A 154 3.37 -12.08 1.37
C ILE A 154 4.06 -10.89 0.73
N VAL A 155 3.34 -10.14 -0.10
CA VAL A 155 3.83 -8.88 -0.65
C VAL A 155 3.01 -7.74 -0.09
N VAL A 156 3.71 -6.70 0.37
CA VAL A 156 3.13 -5.44 0.83
C VAL A 156 3.65 -4.32 -0.07
N THR A 157 2.76 -3.55 -0.70
CA THR A 157 3.12 -2.34 -1.44
C THR A 157 2.75 -1.12 -0.62
N VAL A 158 3.60 -0.09 -0.62
CA VAL A 158 3.43 1.07 0.27
C VAL A 158 3.46 2.38 -0.48
N GLN A 159 2.59 3.30 -0.09
CA GLN A 159 2.65 4.70 -0.47
C GLN A 159 3.58 5.46 0.47
N TYR A 160 4.21 6.51 -0.01
CA TYR A 160 5.00 7.43 0.80
C TYR A 160 4.93 8.84 0.20
N ARG A 161 5.00 9.86 1.06
CA ARG A 161 5.00 11.25 0.59
C ARG A 161 6.18 11.52 -0.33
N MET A 162 5.92 12.28 -1.38
CA MET A 162 6.87 12.56 -2.45
C MET A 162 7.20 14.05 -2.55
N SER A 163 8.21 14.38 -3.38
CA SER A 163 8.62 15.76 -3.66
C SER A 163 8.81 16.58 -2.38
N ASN A 164 8.36 17.82 -2.38
CA ASN A 164 8.47 18.73 -1.24
C ASN A 164 7.56 18.35 -0.05
N LEU A 165 6.59 17.46 -0.23
CA LEU A 165 5.80 16.94 0.88
C LEU A 165 6.55 15.82 1.63
N GLY A 166 7.39 15.06 0.92
CA GLY A 166 8.21 13.99 1.49
C GLY A 166 9.58 14.43 1.99
N TRP A 167 10.21 15.40 1.30
CA TRP A 167 11.54 15.89 1.63
C TRP A 167 11.60 17.41 1.57
N PHE A 168 11.42 18.03 2.71
CA PHE A 168 11.48 19.48 2.83
C PHE A 168 12.00 19.90 4.20
N ARG A 169 13.02 20.76 4.19
CA ARG A 169 13.65 21.24 5.41
C ARG A 169 13.72 22.77 5.41
N HIS A 170 13.07 23.37 6.39
CA HIS A 170 13.08 24.84 6.58
C HIS A 170 13.31 25.19 8.05
N PRO A 171 14.09 26.25 8.39
CA PRO A 171 14.38 26.64 9.77
C PRO A 171 13.12 26.86 10.61
N ALA A 172 12.08 27.51 10.09
CA ALA A 172 10.84 27.75 10.81
C ALA A 172 10.14 26.44 11.23
N LEU A 173 10.03 25.44 10.32
CA LEU A 173 9.45 24.13 10.64
C LEU A 173 10.23 23.41 11.75
N ARG A 174 11.55 23.58 11.77
CA ARG A 174 12.41 22.97 12.79
C ARG A 174 12.27 23.61 14.17
N GLN A 175 12.07 24.93 14.22
CA GLN A 175 11.88 25.66 15.48
C GLN A 175 10.58 25.28 16.18
N GLU A 176 9.55 24.93 15.39
CA GLU A 176 8.24 24.49 15.87
C GLU A 176 8.15 22.97 16.09
N SER A 177 9.23 22.23 15.83
CA SER A 177 9.23 20.77 15.94
C SER A 177 9.41 20.32 17.38
N SER A 178 8.58 19.37 17.80
CA SER A 178 8.62 18.76 19.14
C SER A 178 9.55 17.55 19.23
N THR A 179 9.90 16.94 18.09
CA THR A 179 10.75 15.75 18.01
C THR A 179 11.86 15.91 16.97
N LEU A 180 12.89 15.05 17.04
CA LEU A 180 13.97 15.03 16.04
C LEU A 180 13.43 14.58 14.67
N GLU A 181 12.47 13.67 14.65
CA GLU A 181 11.81 13.18 13.45
C GLU A 181 11.02 14.30 12.77
N ASP A 182 10.26 15.11 13.51
CA ASP A 182 9.56 16.29 12.98
C ASP A 182 10.55 17.33 12.43
N ALA A 183 11.73 17.44 13.03
CA ALA A 183 12.77 18.36 12.60
C ALA A 183 13.63 17.84 11.44
N SER A 184 13.47 16.57 11.02
CA SER A 184 14.38 15.90 10.08
C SER A 184 14.28 16.45 8.66
N GLY A 185 13.06 16.70 8.18
CA GLY A 185 12.77 17.05 6.79
C GLY A 185 12.81 15.84 5.84
N SER A 186 12.82 14.60 6.38
CA SER A 186 12.89 13.36 5.60
C SER A 186 11.60 12.54 5.78
N PHE A 187 10.47 13.18 5.58
CA PHE A 187 9.16 12.62 5.92
C PHE A 187 8.81 11.40 5.08
N GLY A 188 9.15 11.36 3.78
CA GLY A 188 8.94 10.19 2.92
C GLY A 188 9.75 8.96 3.37
N THR A 189 10.96 9.17 3.91
CA THR A 189 11.73 8.08 4.53
C THR A 189 11.07 7.61 5.82
N LEU A 190 10.57 8.54 6.64
CA LEU A 190 9.85 8.20 7.87
C LEU A 190 8.52 7.49 7.59
N ASP A 191 7.86 7.79 6.47
CA ASP A 191 6.65 7.09 6.04
C ASP A 191 6.94 5.61 5.77
N ASN A 192 8.03 5.30 5.06
CA ASN A 192 8.47 3.91 4.83
C ASN A 192 8.83 3.21 6.15
N ILE A 193 9.45 3.91 7.11
CA ILE A 193 9.73 3.37 8.45
C ILE A 193 8.42 3.08 9.20
N MET A 194 7.43 3.95 9.11
CA MET A 194 6.12 3.75 9.73
C MET A 194 5.40 2.54 9.11
N ALA A 195 5.47 2.37 7.79
CA ALA A 195 4.92 1.19 7.11
C ALA A 195 5.60 -0.11 7.60
N LEU A 196 6.92 -0.12 7.79
CA LEU A 196 7.64 -1.25 8.36
C LEU A 196 7.23 -1.54 9.81
N ARG A 197 6.98 -0.51 10.63
CA ARG A 197 6.46 -0.70 11.99
C ARG A 197 5.06 -1.30 11.97
N TRP A 198 4.20 -0.83 11.06
CA TRP A 198 2.87 -1.42 10.86
C TRP A 198 2.96 -2.90 10.44
N ILE A 199 3.86 -3.25 9.51
CA ILE A 199 4.14 -4.63 9.09
C ILE A 199 4.56 -5.47 10.29
N ARG A 200 5.52 -5.00 11.08
CA ARG A 200 6.00 -5.70 12.28
C ARG A 200 4.88 -5.99 13.29
N GLU A 201 3.95 -5.07 13.45
CA GLU A 201 2.84 -5.19 14.39
C GLU A 201 1.74 -6.13 13.88
N ASN A 202 1.48 -6.18 12.58
CA ASN A 202 0.25 -6.74 12.04
C ASN A 202 0.43 -7.94 11.10
N ILE A 203 1.57 -8.09 10.43
CA ILE A 203 1.70 -9.00 9.28
C ILE A 203 1.56 -10.48 9.66
N SER A 204 1.77 -10.85 10.91
CA SER A 204 1.52 -12.19 11.42
C SER A 204 0.05 -12.60 11.32
N GLN A 205 -0.87 -11.64 11.37
CA GLN A 205 -2.30 -11.88 11.19
C GLN A 205 -2.64 -12.28 9.74
N PHE A 206 -1.75 -12.02 8.81
CA PHE A 206 -1.85 -12.39 7.40
C PHE A 206 -1.02 -13.64 7.06
N GLY A 207 -0.34 -14.23 8.03
CA GLY A 207 0.51 -15.42 7.89
C GLY A 207 1.98 -15.09 7.61
N GLY A 208 2.41 -13.84 7.75
CA GLY A 208 3.78 -13.41 7.52
C GLY A 208 4.69 -13.63 8.74
N ASP A 209 5.98 -13.88 8.46
CA ASP A 209 7.02 -13.96 9.48
C ASP A 209 7.64 -12.57 9.71
N ILE A 210 7.44 -12.02 10.90
CA ILE A 210 8.03 -10.74 11.32
C ILE A 210 9.56 -10.77 11.38
N ASN A 211 10.16 -11.96 11.42
CA ASN A 211 11.62 -12.17 11.44
C ASN A 211 12.17 -12.49 10.05
N ASN A 212 11.36 -12.39 8.99
CA ASN A 212 11.78 -12.62 7.63
C ASN A 212 11.11 -11.59 6.70
N VAL A 213 11.43 -10.32 6.91
CA VAL A 213 10.93 -9.19 6.13
C VAL A 213 12.02 -8.68 5.20
N THR A 214 11.80 -8.76 3.90
CA THR A 214 12.68 -8.20 2.87
C THR A 214 12.11 -6.89 2.35
N ILE A 215 12.94 -5.88 2.22
CA ILE A 215 12.60 -4.62 1.55
C ILE A 215 13.21 -4.60 0.15
N TYR A 216 12.44 -4.17 -0.85
CA TYR A 216 12.94 -4.04 -2.21
C TYR A 216 12.23 -2.89 -2.94
N GLY A 217 12.85 -2.38 -3.98
CA GLY A 217 12.29 -1.25 -4.72
C GLY A 217 12.98 -1.05 -6.06
N GLU A 218 12.33 -0.33 -6.94
CA GLU A 218 12.83 0.02 -8.26
C GLU A 218 13.23 1.50 -8.29
N SER A 219 14.33 1.84 -8.97
CA SER A 219 14.76 3.23 -9.19
C SER A 219 14.86 4.01 -7.86
N ALA A 220 14.09 5.09 -7.68
CA ALA A 220 14.03 5.83 -6.41
C ALA A 220 13.60 4.95 -5.22
N GLY A 221 12.77 3.92 -5.45
CA GLY A 221 12.44 2.91 -4.44
C GLY A 221 13.69 2.17 -3.96
N GLY A 222 14.62 1.84 -4.86
CA GLY A 222 15.93 1.29 -4.50
C GLY A 222 16.79 2.26 -3.68
N HIS A 223 16.74 3.57 -3.97
CA HIS A 223 17.39 4.58 -3.13
C HIS A 223 16.77 4.66 -1.74
N ASN A 224 15.44 4.52 -1.64
CA ASN A 224 14.74 4.47 -0.36
C ASN A 224 15.12 3.21 0.44
N VAL A 225 15.30 2.05 -0.21
CA VAL A 225 15.86 0.84 0.42
C VAL A 225 17.23 1.14 1.02
N ALA A 226 18.13 1.79 0.27
CA ALA A 226 19.45 2.16 0.78
C ALA A 226 19.37 3.15 1.96
N ALA A 227 18.43 4.10 1.92
CA ALA A 227 18.21 5.04 3.02
C ALA A 227 17.69 4.33 4.29
N LEU A 228 16.77 3.35 4.13
CA LEU A 228 16.29 2.52 5.23
C LEU A 228 17.41 1.67 5.84
N TYR A 229 18.24 1.05 5.00
CA TYR A 229 19.38 0.27 5.44
C TYR A 229 20.37 1.09 6.28
N ALA A 230 20.58 2.36 5.92
CA ALA A 230 21.47 3.27 6.65
C ALA A 230 20.81 3.92 7.89
N SER A 231 19.49 3.78 8.08
CA SER A 231 18.74 4.46 9.13
C SER A 231 18.71 3.65 10.43
N PRO A 232 19.21 4.17 11.55
CA PRO A 232 19.07 3.48 12.84
C PRO A 232 17.60 3.35 13.30
N LEU A 233 16.66 4.15 12.75
CA LEU A 233 15.24 4.05 13.07
C LEU A 233 14.55 2.86 12.39
N ALA A 234 15.19 2.28 11.38
CA ALA A 234 14.72 1.10 10.66
C ALA A 234 15.45 -0.19 11.10
N SER A 235 16.41 -0.08 12.04
CA SER A 235 17.09 -1.22 12.61
C SER A 235 16.06 -2.22 13.17
N ASP A 236 16.29 -3.50 12.93
CA ASP A 236 15.42 -4.61 13.36
C ASP A 236 14.00 -4.63 12.75
N LEU A 237 13.69 -3.80 11.75
CA LEU A 237 12.39 -3.82 11.07
C LEU A 237 12.39 -4.71 9.81
N PHE A 238 13.56 -5.08 9.29
CA PHE A 238 13.76 -5.97 8.13
C PHE A 238 15.07 -6.75 8.26
N HIS A 239 15.28 -7.71 7.36
CA HIS A 239 16.36 -8.73 7.46
C HIS A 239 17.20 -8.82 6.20
#